data_a6313ece72fe8c5017d2891f8e704e9a
#
_entry.id   a6313ece72fe8c5017d2891f8e704e9a
#
_cell.length_a   1.000
_cell.length_b   1.000
_cell.length_c   1.000
_cell.angle_alpha   90.00
_cell.angle_beta   90.00
_cell.angle_gamma   90.00
#
_symmetry.space_group_name_H-M   'P 1'
#
loop_
_entity.id
_entity.type
_entity.pdbx_description
1 polymer ?
#
loop_
_entity_poly.entity_id
_entity_poly.type
_entity_poly.pdbx_seq_one_letter_code
_entity_poly.pdbx_strand_id
1 'polypeptide(L)'
;MTKDEKEAYIKEQYKSLRKDKHKHNYQILYNLIAAKVKFQLCDIQQSLYLDVKQFIECYITSADSQDYGYDEVLLVRIMDVIHHLEPKQKVSIMYSTKRMFYIRGYEVENITETINRLEMTVAWKEKHYRKAIRLWMCSSLTALLLTLLLYVIIISCVMLPAPLECMEFFDISLKNYTASPFWNHLMNSIAVMTGNDDISPSIIPIGIKGMLVYSIGVLLFYLLIANYALKKIENYITIK
;
A
#
# COMPACT_ATOMS: atom_id res chain seq x y z
N MET A 1 -37.29 -19.22 -2.97
CA MET A 1 -37.73 -17.87 -2.54
C MET A 1 -37.97 -17.02 -3.77
N THR A 2 -39.13 -16.44 -3.89
CA THR A 2 -39.47 -15.42 -4.88
C THR A 2 -38.72 -14.12 -4.60
N LYS A 3 -38.73 -13.17 -5.53
CA LYS A 3 -38.09 -11.87 -5.32
C LYS A 3 -38.72 -11.15 -4.12
N ASP A 4 -40.06 -11.17 -4.03
CA ASP A 4 -40.82 -10.51 -2.96
C ASP A 4 -40.52 -11.12 -1.57
N GLU A 5 -40.36 -12.45 -1.49
CA GLU A 5 -39.95 -13.12 -0.24
C GLU A 5 -38.54 -12.72 0.21
N LYS A 6 -37.61 -12.57 -0.73
CA LYS A 6 -36.23 -12.11 -0.44
C LYS A 6 -36.22 -10.67 0.06
N GLU A 7 -36.99 -9.79 -0.56
CA GLU A 7 -37.14 -8.40 -0.12
C GLU A 7 -37.80 -8.30 1.24
N ALA A 8 -38.86 -9.10 1.49
CA ALA A 8 -39.52 -9.15 2.77
C ALA A 8 -38.57 -9.62 3.88
N TYR A 9 -37.77 -10.65 3.63
CA TYR A 9 -36.74 -11.11 4.55
C TYR A 9 -35.75 -10.02 4.93
N ILE A 10 -35.21 -9.28 3.92
CA ILE A 10 -34.28 -8.17 4.16
C ILE A 10 -34.95 -7.08 5.02
N LYS A 11 -36.18 -6.69 4.72
CA LYS A 11 -36.93 -5.69 5.48
C LYS A 11 -37.17 -6.12 6.93
N GLU A 12 -37.43 -7.38 7.18
CA GLU A 12 -37.59 -7.95 8.52
C GLU A 12 -36.30 -7.89 9.34
N GLN A 13 -35.14 -8.21 8.70
CA GLN A 13 -33.84 -8.08 9.36
C GLN A 13 -33.57 -6.64 9.81
N TYR A 14 -33.91 -5.63 9.03
CA TYR A 14 -33.78 -4.23 9.45
C TYR A 14 -34.70 -3.87 10.64
N LYS A 15 -35.92 -4.40 10.67
CA LYS A 15 -36.83 -4.20 11.80
C LYS A 15 -36.32 -4.83 13.10
N SER A 16 -35.49 -5.84 13.01
CA SER A 16 -34.87 -6.53 14.14
C SER A 16 -33.73 -5.77 14.79
N LEU A 17 -33.16 -4.73 14.09
CA LEU A 17 -32.11 -3.88 14.65
C LEU A 17 -32.65 -3.07 15.84
N ARG A 18 -31.93 -3.05 16.95
CA ARG A 18 -32.29 -2.39 18.20
C ARG A 18 -31.33 -1.23 18.48
N LYS A 19 -31.88 -0.13 18.97
CA LYS A 19 -31.09 1.01 19.43
C LYS A 19 -30.17 0.56 20.60
N ASP A 20 -28.90 0.94 20.53
CA ASP A 20 -27.90 0.69 21.59
C ASP A 20 -27.60 -0.79 21.93
N LYS A 21 -27.98 -1.74 21.06
CA LYS A 21 -27.68 -3.16 21.20
C LYS A 21 -26.59 -3.62 20.21
N HIS A 22 -25.39 -3.09 20.33
CA HIS A 22 -24.30 -3.31 19.37
C HIS A 22 -23.99 -4.80 19.14
N LYS A 23 -23.88 -5.61 20.20
CA LYS A 23 -23.63 -7.05 20.10
C LYS A 23 -24.70 -7.80 19.31
N HIS A 24 -25.96 -7.43 19.49
CA HIS A 24 -27.08 -8.02 18.76
C HIS A 24 -27.08 -7.54 17.30
N ASN A 25 -26.87 -6.25 17.10
CA ASN A 25 -26.96 -5.63 15.79
C ASN A 25 -25.86 -6.10 14.83
N TYR A 26 -24.60 -6.28 15.27
CA TYR A 26 -23.55 -6.70 14.35
C TYR A 26 -23.81 -8.11 13.79
N GLN A 27 -24.39 -9.00 14.57
CA GLN A 27 -24.75 -10.35 14.09
C GLN A 27 -25.86 -10.29 13.04
N ILE A 28 -26.90 -9.48 13.27
CA ILE A 28 -27.97 -9.27 12.30
C ILE A 28 -27.41 -8.63 11.02
N LEU A 29 -26.56 -7.60 11.14
CA LEU A 29 -25.95 -6.90 10.00
C LEU A 29 -25.03 -7.81 9.20
N TYR A 30 -24.27 -8.70 9.84
CA TYR A 30 -23.48 -9.71 9.14
C TYR A 30 -24.35 -10.61 8.26
N ASN A 31 -25.43 -11.17 8.83
CA ASN A 31 -26.36 -12.02 8.10
C ASN A 31 -27.12 -11.24 7.01
N LEU A 32 -27.47 -10.00 7.27
CA LEU A 32 -28.13 -9.10 6.32
C LEU A 32 -27.24 -8.84 5.09
N ILE A 33 -25.96 -8.50 5.32
CA ILE A 33 -24.98 -8.27 4.25
C ILE A 33 -24.82 -9.53 3.40
N ALA A 34 -24.65 -10.68 4.06
CA ALA A 34 -24.54 -11.97 3.36
C ALA A 34 -25.81 -12.29 2.52
N ALA A 35 -26.99 -12.01 3.08
CA ALA A 35 -28.26 -12.21 2.36
C ALA A 35 -28.38 -11.25 1.16
N LYS A 36 -28.06 -9.96 1.33
CA LYS A 36 -28.09 -8.97 0.24
C LYS A 36 -27.18 -9.38 -0.92
N VAL A 37 -25.97 -9.81 -0.61
CA VAL A 37 -25.01 -10.27 -1.64
C VAL A 37 -25.55 -11.54 -2.32
N LYS A 38 -25.98 -12.53 -1.55
CA LYS A 38 -26.52 -13.79 -2.07
C LYS A 38 -27.74 -13.58 -2.97
N PHE A 39 -28.62 -12.65 -2.61
CA PHE A 39 -29.84 -12.37 -3.35
C PHE A 39 -29.64 -11.34 -4.47
N GLN A 40 -28.48 -10.73 -4.58
CA GLN A 40 -28.17 -9.61 -5.51
C GLN A 40 -29.08 -8.40 -5.30
N LEU A 41 -29.40 -8.08 -4.04
CA LEU A 41 -30.30 -7.02 -3.62
C LEU A 41 -29.55 -5.98 -2.76
N CYS A 42 -28.40 -5.51 -3.24
CA CYS A 42 -27.45 -4.70 -2.47
C CYS A 42 -27.98 -3.33 -2.01
N ASP A 43 -28.96 -2.77 -2.73
CA ASP A 43 -29.45 -1.39 -2.48
C ASP A 43 -30.83 -1.34 -1.82
N ILE A 44 -31.36 -2.47 -1.39
CA ILE A 44 -32.68 -2.49 -0.71
C ILE A 44 -32.56 -1.91 0.69
N GLN A 45 -33.47 -1.00 1.02
CA GLN A 45 -33.57 -0.19 2.25
C GLN A 45 -32.42 0.81 2.40
N GLN A 46 -31.18 0.36 2.34
CA GLN A 46 -29.99 1.20 2.28
C GLN A 46 -28.89 0.52 1.45
N SER A 47 -27.86 1.27 1.07
CA SER A 47 -26.75 0.71 0.29
C SER A 47 -25.93 -0.28 1.09
N LEU A 48 -25.38 -1.29 0.42
CA LEU A 48 -24.48 -2.27 1.05
C LEU A 48 -23.30 -1.59 1.78
N TYR A 49 -22.82 -0.47 1.26
CA TYR A 49 -21.76 0.33 1.89
C TYR A 49 -22.14 0.82 3.29
N LEU A 50 -23.37 1.30 3.47
CA LEU A 50 -23.87 1.78 4.77
C LEU A 50 -24.07 0.62 5.75
N ASP A 51 -24.57 -0.52 5.28
CA ASP A 51 -24.71 -1.72 6.11
C ASP A 51 -23.36 -2.19 6.63
N VAL A 52 -22.36 -2.24 5.76
CA VAL A 52 -20.98 -2.61 6.12
C VAL A 52 -20.38 -1.62 7.11
N LYS A 53 -20.57 -0.33 6.90
CA LYS A 53 -20.12 0.71 7.84
C LYS A 53 -20.75 0.53 9.22
N GLN A 54 -22.07 0.35 9.27
CA GLN A 54 -22.80 0.13 10.51
C GLN A 54 -22.40 -1.19 11.19
N PHE A 55 -22.16 -2.26 10.41
CA PHE A 55 -21.63 -3.51 10.93
C PHE A 55 -20.32 -3.30 11.67
N ILE A 56 -19.36 -2.61 11.05
CA ILE A 56 -18.04 -2.37 11.63
C ILE A 56 -18.15 -1.55 12.91
N GLU A 57 -18.96 -0.49 12.93
CA GLU A 57 -19.22 0.31 14.12
C GLU A 57 -19.78 -0.55 15.25
N CYS A 58 -20.81 -1.35 14.98
CA CYS A 58 -21.42 -2.23 15.98
C CYS A 58 -20.45 -3.31 16.45
N TYR A 59 -19.66 -3.88 15.53
CA TYR A 59 -18.71 -4.95 15.84
C TYR A 59 -17.61 -4.46 16.78
N ILE A 60 -16.96 -3.34 16.45
CA ILE A 60 -15.90 -2.75 17.27
C ILE A 60 -16.47 -2.30 18.63
N THR A 61 -17.63 -1.65 18.64
CA THR A 61 -18.25 -1.18 19.89
C THR A 61 -18.74 -2.34 20.78
N SER A 62 -19.12 -3.48 20.18
CA SER A 62 -19.52 -4.65 20.96
C SER A 62 -18.34 -5.31 21.68
N ALA A 63 -17.16 -5.26 21.13
CA ALA A 63 -15.95 -5.75 21.78
C ALA A 63 -15.57 -4.91 23.00
N ASP A 64 -15.64 -3.58 22.89
CA ASP A 64 -15.36 -2.67 24.01
C ASP A 64 -16.31 -2.90 25.19
N SER A 65 -17.59 -3.17 24.93
CA SER A 65 -18.62 -3.32 25.98
C SER A 65 -18.51 -4.60 26.79
N GLN A 66 -17.61 -5.51 26.44
CA GLN A 66 -17.48 -6.83 27.06
C GLN A 66 -16.17 -7.06 27.80
N ASP A 67 -15.36 -6.02 28.00
CA ASP A 67 -13.99 -6.15 28.55
C ASP A 67 -13.14 -7.23 27.84
N TYR A 68 -13.55 -7.60 26.64
CA TYR A 68 -12.74 -8.46 25.79
C TYR A 68 -11.53 -7.67 25.32
N GLY A 69 -10.37 -8.22 25.57
CA GLY A 69 -9.13 -7.62 25.11
C GLY A 69 -9.11 -7.52 23.59
N TYR A 70 -8.18 -6.77 23.14
CA TYR A 70 -7.75 -6.43 21.79
C TYR A 70 -7.88 -7.55 20.73
N ASP A 71 -7.71 -8.81 21.15
CA ASP A 71 -7.61 -9.98 20.30
C ASP A 71 -8.94 -10.45 19.69
N GLU A 72 -10.06 -9.86 20.12
CA GLU A 72 -11.37 -10.32 19.67
C GLU A 72 -11.96 -9.54 18.50
N VAL A 73 -11.43 -8.36 18.16
CA VAL A 73 -11.80 -7.66 16.93
C VAL A 73 -10.97 -8.21 15.78
N LEU A 74 -11.41 -9.30 15.21
CA LEU A 74 -10.71 -9.97 14.11
C LEU A 74 -10.82 -9.15 12.82
N LEU A 75 -9.70 -8.60 12.37
CA LEU A 75 -9.59 -7.91 11.08
C LEU A 75 -10.10 -8.80 9.93
N VAL A 76 -9.95 -10.12 10.04
CA VAL A 76 -10.45 -11.11 9.07
C VAL A 76 -11.96 -10.98 8.87
N ARG A 77 -12.76 -10.82 9.95
CA ARG A 77 -14.22 -10.61 9.84
C ARG A 77 -14.58 -9.30 9.14
N ILE A 78 -13.83 -8.25 9.42
CA ILE A 78 -14.00 -6.98 8.73
C ILE A 78 -13.70 -7.14 7.25
N MET A 79 -12.60 -7.81 6.91
CA MET A 79 -12.19 -8.07 5.52
C MET A 79 -13.21 -8.90 4.77
N ASP A 80 -13.81 -9.89 5.40
CA ASP A 80 -14.86 -10.74 4.82
C ASP A 80 -16.06 -9.91 4.34
N VAL A 81 -16.51 -9.00 5.19
CA VAL A 81 -17.68 -8.16 4.89
C VAL A 81 -17.35 -7.11 3.82
N ILE A 82 -16.20 -6.45 3.90
CA ILE A 82 -15.81 -5.43 2.92
C ILE A 82 -15.44 -6.03 1.55
N HIS A 83 -15.19 -7.35 1.47
CA HIS A 83 -14.85 -8.00 0.21
C HIS A 83 -15.89 -7.73 -0.90
N HIS A 84 -17.14 -7.58 -0.55
CA HIS A 84 -18.26 -7.36 -1.45
C HIS A 84 -18.41 -5.92 -1.96
N LEU A 85 -17.64 -4.99 -1.43
CA LEU A 85 -17.69 -3.57 -1.82
C LEU A 85 -16.77 -3.27 -3.02
N GLU A 86 -17.04 -2.14 -3.64
CA GLU A 86 -16.14 -1.59 -4.66
C GLU A 86 -14.78 -1.18 -4.06
N PRO A 87 -13.69 -1.24 -4.84
CA PRO A 87 -12.35 -0.94 -4.33
C PRO A 87 -12.22 0.42 -3.63
N LYS A 88 -12.84 1.49 -4.15
CA LYS A 88 -12.85 2.81 -3.50
C LYS A 88 -13.59 2.81 -2.17
N GLN A 89 -14.72 2.13 -2.11
CA GLN A 89 -15.52 1.99 -0.90
C GLN A 89 -14.76 1.21 0.19
N LYS A 90 -14.03 0.14 -0.22
CA LYS A 90 -13.14 -0.61 0.68
C LYS A 90 -12.10 0.29 1.33
N VAL A 91 -11.41 1.11 0.53
CA VAL A 91 -10.41 2.07 1.04
C VAL A 91 -11.04 3.04 2.03
N SER A 92 -12.17 3.65 1.68
CA SER A 92 -12.89 4.61 2.54
C SER A 92 -13.29 4.00 3.88
N ILE A 93 -13.84 2.80 3.87
CA ILE A 93 -14.23 2.08 5.10
C ILE A 93 -13.01 1.73 5.94
N MET A 94 -11.92 1.26 5.33
CA MET A 94 -10.71 0.91 6.06
C MET A 94 -10.07 2.11 6.75
N TYR A 95 -10.11 3.30 6.15
CA TYR A 95 -9.71 4.54 6.85
C TYR A 95 -10.59 4.86 8.06
N SER A 96 -11.92 4.69 7.93
CA SER A 96 -12.83 4.86 9.07
C SER A 96 -12.54 3.83 10.17
N THR A 97 -12.29 2.58 9.80
CA THR A 97 -11.92 1.49 10.72
C THR A 97 -10.60 1.80 11.43
N LYS A 98 -9.58 2.26 10.69
CA LYS A 98 -8.29 2.68 11.27
C LYS A 98 -8.49 3.76 12.33
N ARG A 99 -9.31 4.77 12.02
CA ARG A 99 -9.61 5.85 12.97
C ARG A 99 -10.31 5.33 14.24
N MET A 100 -11.27 4.41 14.09
CA MET A 100 -11.95 3.82 15.25
C MET A 100 -11.00 2.99 16.11
N PHE A 101 -10.12 2.19 15.51
CA PHE A 101 -9.10 1.42 16.21
C PHE A 101 -8.16 2.34 16.98
N TYR A 102 -7.68 3.40 16.33
CA TYR A 102 -6.81 4.37 16.96
C TYR A 102 -7.44 5.04 18.19
N ILE A 103 -8.70 5.51 18.07
CA ILE A 103 -9.43 6.17 19.19
C ILE A 103 -9.57 5.22 20.38
N ARG A 104 -9.64 3.91 20.14
CA ARG A 104 -9.79 2.87 21.18
C ARG A 104 -8.46 2.25 21.65
N GLY A 105 -7.35 2.74 21.15
CA GLY A 105 -6.02 2.23 21.50
C GLY A 105 -5.68 0.86 20.90
N TYR A 106 -6.39 0.44 19.84
CA TYR A 106 -6.12 -0.80 19.13
C TYR A 106 -4.94 -0.65 18.16
N GLU A 107 -4.27 -1.76 17.88
CA GLU A 107 -3.15 -1.80 16.93
C GLU A 107 -3.62 -1.50 15.50
N VAL A 108 -2.93 -0.57 14.83
CA VAL A 108 -3.32 -0.09 13.50
C VAL A 108 -2.35 -0.50 12.38
N GLU A 109 -1.26 -1.20 12.71
CA GLU A 109 -0.22 -1.53 11.72
C GLU A 109 -0.77 -2.43 10.61
N ASN A 110 -1.45 -3.51 10.96
CA ASN A 110 -2.08 -4.45 10.02
C ASN A 110 -3.14 -3.78 9.14
N ILE A 111 -3.91 -2.84 9.73
CA ILE A 111 -4.92 -2.08 8.97
C ILE A 111 -4.23 -1.13 7.98
N THR A 112 -3.16 -0.48 8.38
CA THR A 112 -2.41 0.43 7.52
C THR A 112 -1.80 -0.31 6.32
N GLU A 113 -1.26 -1.49 6.53
CA GLU A 113 -0.76 -2.34 5.45
C GLU A 113 -1.89 -2.74 4.48
N THR A 114 -3.05 -3.12 5.02
CA THR A 114 -4.24 -3.46 4.23
C THR A 114 -4.73 -2.28 3.40
N ILE A 115 -4.77 -1.06 3.97
CA ILE A 115 -5.13 0.16 3.25
C ILE A 115 -4.16 0.39 2.08
N ASN A 116 -2.86 0.28 2.31
CA ASN A 116 -1.85 0.46 1.26
C ASN A 116 -2.05 -0.53 0.09
N ARG A 117 -2.35 -1.80 0.39
CA ARG A 117 -2.65 -2.82 -0.64
C ARG A 117 -3.91 -2.49 -1.43
N LEU A 118 -4.97 -2.05 -0.74
CA LEU A 118 -6.22 -1.65 -1.40
C LEU A 118 -6.04 -0.40 -2.27
N GLU A 119 -5.35 0.62 -1.78
CA GLU A 119 -5.04 1.82 -2.57
C GLU A 119 -4.22 1.51 -3.82
N MET A 120 -3.23 0.60 -3.71
CA MET A 120 -2.46 0.13 -4.85
C MET A 120 -3.36 -0.55 -5.88
N THR A 121 -4.30 -1.39 -5.42
CA THR A 121 -5.28 -2.07 -6.29
C THR A 121 -6.19 -1.06 -7.00
N VAL A 122 -6.66 -0.02 -6.28
CA VAL A 122 -7.46 1.07 -6.87
C VAL A 122 -6.64 1.81 -7.91
N ALA A 123 -5.40 2.20 -7.58
CA ALA A 123 -4.54 2.93 -8.50
C ALA A 123 -4.24 2.14 -9.80
N TRP A 124 -4.05 0.81 -9.71
CA TRP A 124 -3.93 -0.07 -10.88
C TRP A 124 -5.19 -0.08 -11.75
N LYS A 125 -6.36 -0.28 -11.12
CA LYS A 125 -7.64 -0.32 -11.86
C LYS A 125 -7.96 1.00 -12.56
N GLU A 126 -7.58 2.12 -11.95
CA GLU A 126 -7.78 3.46 -12.50
C GLU A 126 -6.67 3.92 -13.45
N LYS A 127 -5.71 3.03 -13.77
CA LYS A 127 -4.56 3.32 -14.64
C LYS A 127 -3.65 4.44 -14.11
N HIS A 128 -3.69 4.71 -12.81
CA HIS A 128 -2.79 5.64 -12.14
C HIS A 128 -1.46 4.96 -11.78
N TYR A 129 -0.74 4.47 -12.80
CA TYR A 129 0.46 3.64 -12.65
C TYR A 129 1.54 4.29 -11.80
N ARG A 130 1.75 5.61 -11.92
CA ARG A 130 2.74 6.34 -11.09
C ARG A 130 2.42 6.22 -9.60
N LYS A 131 1.14 6.38 -9.22
CA LYS A 131 0.68 6.22 -7.83
C LYS A 131 0.86 4.77 -7.38
N ALA A 132 0.48 3.80 -8.20
CA ALA A 132 0.59 2.37 -7.88
C ALA A 132 2.05 1.95 -7.66
N ILE A 133 2.97 2.36 -8.54
CA ILE A 133 4.40 2.10 -8.41
C ILE A 133 4.96 2.74 -7.13
N ARG A 134 4.65 4.01 -6.86
CA ARG A 134 5.10 4.68 -5.63
C ARG A 134 4.61 3.96 -4.36
N LEU A 135 3.34 3.56 -4.33
CA LEU A 135 2.76 2.80 -3.21
C LEU A 135 3.45 1.45 -3.04
N TRP A 136 3.76 0.76 -4.13
CA TRP A 136 4.49 -0.50 -4.10
C TRP A 136 5.91 -0.32 -3.56
N MET A 137 6.68 0.65 -4.10
CA MET A 137 8.05 0.94 -3.68
C MET A 137 8.16 1.26 -2.18
N CYS A 138 7.15 1.94 -1.63
CA CYS A 138 7.10 2.31 -0.22
C CYS A 138 6.32 1.31 0.66
N SER A 139 5.86 0.17 0.12
CA SER A 139 5.02 -0.77 0.88
C SER A 139 5.81 -1.54 1.94
N SER A 140 7.05 -1.93 1.64
CA SER A 140 7.91 -2.69 2.54
C SER A 140 9.39 -2.36 2.30
N LEU A 141 10.23 -2.70 3.28
CA LEU A 141 11.69 -2.62 3.11
C LEU A 141 12.17 -3.50 1.95
N THR A 142 11.57 -4.67 1.78
CA THR A 142 11.91 -5.60 0.69
C THR A 142 11.61 -4.98 -0.68
N ALA A 143 10.47 -4.32 -0.84
CA ALA A 143 10.11 -3.63 -2.08
C ALA A 143 11.06 -2.46 -2.38
N LEU A 144 11.47 -1.71 -1.34
CA LEU A 144 12.50 -0.67 -1.48
C LEU A 144 13.83 -1.26 -1.95
N LEU A 145 14.32 -2.33 -1.31
CA LEU A 145 15.59 -2.97 -1.69
C LEU A 145 15.54 -3.52 -3.11
N LEU A 146 14.44 -4.15 -3.52
CA LEU A 146 14.25 -4.60 -4.90
C LEU A 146 14.27 -3.44 -5.90
N THR A 147 13.66 -2.32 -5.55
CA THR A 147 13.67 -1.11 -6.40
C THR A 147 15.07 -0.54 -6.51
N LEU A 148 15.81 -0.45 -5.41
CA LEU A 148 17.20 0.00 -5.41
C LEU A 148 18.09 -0.94 -6.23
N LEU A 149 17.91 -2.25 -6.09
CA LEU A 149 18.63 -3.23 -6.88
C LEU A 149 18.36 -3.06 -8.40
N LEU A 150 17.09 -2.93 -8.77
CA LEU A 150 16.70 -2.67 -10.17
C LEU A 150 17.33 -1.36 -10.68
N TYR A 151 17.34 -0.33 -9.86
CA TYR A 151 17.95 0.94 -10.18
C TYR A 151 19.47 0.80 -10.39
N VAL A 152 20.18 0.06 -9.52
CA VAL A 152 21.62 -0.26 -9.70
C VAL A 152 21.85 -0.97 -11.03
N ILE A 153 21.01 -1.94 -11.39
CA ILE A 153 21.14 -2.66 -12.67
C ILE A 153 20.96 -1.69 -13.85
N ILE A 154 19.97 -0.80 -13.81
CA ILE A 154 19.75 0.19 -14.88
C ILE A 154 20.97 1.11 -15.03
N ILE A 155 21.48 1.66 -13.93
CA ILE A 155 22.67 2.52 -13.96
C ILE A 155 23.89 1.74 -14.44
N SER A 156 24.08 0.49 -14.00
CA SER A 156 25.17 -0.35 -14.50
C SER A 156 25.10 -0.55 -16.01
N CYS A 157 23.90 -0.70 -16.58
CA CYS A 157 23.73 -0.77 -18.04
C CYS A 157 24.04 0.55 -18.74
N VAL A 158 23.64 1.69 -18.14
CA VAL A 158 23.94 3.04 -18.69
C VAL A 158 25.44 3.34 -18.66
N MET A 159 26.19 2.75 -17.73
CA MET A 159 27.62 2.91 -17.58
C MET A 159 28.45 1.94 -18.46
N LEU A 160 27.81 1.05 -19.22
CA LEU A 160 28.52 0.21 -20.18
C LEU A 160 29.03 1.06 -21.36
N PRO A 161 30.19 0.72 -21.94
CA PRO A 161 30.67 1.39 -23.14
C PRO A 161 29.64 1.33 -24.26
N ALA A 162 29.28 2.48 -24.80
CA ALA A 162 28.32 2.56 -25.88
C ALA A 162 29.00 2.31 -27.25
N PRO A 163 28.31 1.70 -28.24
CA PRO A 163 28.84 1.43 -29.54
C PRO A 163 29.12 2.71 -30.38
N LEU A 164 28.56 3.85 -29.97
CA LEU A 164 28.73 5.14 -30.61
C LEU A 164 29.18 6.18 -29.57
N GLU A 165 30.17 6.97 -29.87
CA GLU A 165 30.73 8.04 -29.02
C GLU A 165 29.66 9.04 -28.56
N CYS A 166 28.67 9.31 -29.41
CA CYS A 166 27.55 10.21 -29.04
C CYS A 166 26.59 9.64 -27.98
N MET A 167 26.69 8.35 -27.69
CA MET A 167 25.91 7.63 -26.67
C MET A 167 26.71 7.34 -25.40
N GLU A 168 27.97 7.69 -25.36
CA GLU A 168 28.79 7.60 -24.16
C GLU A 168 28.39 8.70 -23.17
N PHE A 169 28.09 8.32 -21.95
CA PHE A 169 27.72 9.22 -20.88
C PHE A 169 28.81 9.40 -19.83
N PHE A 170 29.76 8.44 -19.75
CA PHE A 170 30.78 8.41 -18.74
C PHE A 170 32.12 7.93 -19.33
N ASP A 171 33.17 8.62 -18.95
CA ASP A 171 34.50 8.09 -19.05
C ASP A 171 34.77 7.23 -17.82
N ILE A 172 34.95 5.92 -18.05
CA ILE A 172 34.96 4.92 -16.98
C ILE A 172 36.32 4.28 -16.92
N SER A 173 37.11 4.60 -15.90
CA SER A 173 38.22 3.76 -15.50
C SER A 173 37.82 3.02 -14.22
N LEU A 174 37.50 1.72 -14.38
CA LEU A 174 37.02 0.89 -13.29
C LEU A 174 38.10 0.68 -12.23
N LYS A 175 37.75 0.92 -10.97
CA LYS A 175 38.57 0.55 -9.83
C LYS A 175 38.45 -0.95 -9.59
N ASN A 176 39.58 -1.64 -9.41
CA ASN A 176 39.57 -3.07 -9.16
C ASN A 176 39.35 -3.37 -7.70
N TYR A 177 38.10 -3.65 -7.31
CA TYR A 177 37.72 -4.13 -5.97
C TYR A 177 37.88 -5.64 -5.85
N THR A 178 37.68 -6.37 -6.94
CA THR A 178 37.72 -7.83 -7.00
C THR A 178 38.40 -8.29 -8.31
N ALA A 179 38.73 -9.58 -8.41
CA ALA A 179 39.22 -10.18 -9.64
C ALA A 179 38.14 -10.35 -10.72
N SER A 180 36.85 -10.19 -10.39
CA SER A 180 35.74 -10.35 -11.33
C SER A 180 35.35 -9.01 -11.98
N PRO A 181 35.39 -8.89 -13.31
CA PRO A 181 34.96 -7.67 -14.01
C PRO A 181 33.50 -7.29 -13.72
N PHE A 182 32.62 -8.29 -13.61
CA PHE A 182 31.20 -8.06 -13.31
C PHE A 182 31.00 -7.37 -11.94
N TRP A 183 31.64 -7.92 -10.90
CA TRP A 183 31.52 -7.35 -9.56
C TRP A 183 32.21 -5.98 -9.46
N ASN A 184 33.33 -5.79 -10.17
CA ASN A 184 33.97 -4.48 -10.22
C ASN A 184 33.08 -3.44 -10.87
N HIS A 185 32.41 -3.77 -11.98
CA HIS A 185 31.50 -2.86 -12.66
C HIS A 185 30.31 -2.51 -11.76
N LEU A 186 29.71 -3.50 -11.08
CA LEU A 186 28.61 -3.30 -10.15
C LEU A 186 28.99 -2.39 -8.98
N MET A 187 30.15 -2.62 -8.35
CA MET A 187 30.63 -1.81 -7.24
C MET A 187 30.95 -0.36 -7.67
N ASN A 188 31.49 -0.16 -8.84
CA ASN A 188 31.71 1.18 -9.41
C ASN A 188 30.35 1.87 -9.66
N SER A 189 29.36 1.16 -10.18
CA SER A 189 27.99 1.69 -10.36
C SER A 189 27.34 2.14 -9.05
N ILE A 190 27.50 1.34 -7.99
CA ILE A 190 27.01 1.69 -6.64
C ILE A 190 27.74 2.93 -6.13
N ALA A 191 29.05 3.02 -6.29
CA ALA A 191 29.84 4.17 -5.83
C ALA A 191 29.37 5.47 -6.50
N VAL A 192 29.11 5.45 -7.81
CA VAL A 192 28.54 6.60 -8.54
C VAL A 192 27.17 6.99 -8.00
N MET A 193 26.29 6.03 -7.77
CA MET A 193 24.94 6.29 -7.28
C MET A 193 24.91 6.90 -5.88
N THR A 194 25.85 6.49 -5.04
CA THR A 194 25.94 7.01 -3.67
C THR A 194 26.66 8.36 -3.61
N GLY A 195 27.21 8.85 -4.72
CA GLY A 195 27.98 10.09 -4.77
C GLY A 195 29.28 10.00 -3.94
N ASN A 196 29.87 8.80 -3.85
CA ASN A 196 31.06 8.60 -3.03
C ASN A 196 32.33 8.70 -3.91
N ASP A 197 32.78 9.94 -4.08
CA ASP A 197 33.96 10.27 -4.90
C ASP A 197 35.25 9.63 -4.37
N ASP A 198 35.34 9.38 -3.07
CA ASP A 198 36.51 8.73 -2.47
C ASP A 198 36.66 7.25 -2.85
N ILE A 199 35.53 6.60 -3.13
CA ILE A 199 35.49 5.18 -3.47
C ILE A 199 35.76 4.97 -4.98
N SER A 200 35.32 5.90 -5.85
CA SER A 200 35.45 5.76 -7.28
C SER A 200 35.81 7.09 -7.97
N PRO A 201 37.06 7.56 -7.84
CA PRO A 201 37.49 8.82 -8.46
C PRO A 201 37.54 8.78 -9.97
N SER A 202 37.22 7.67 -10.63
CA SER A 202 37.51 7.39 -12.04
C SER A 202 36.25 7.32 -12.94
N ILE A 203 35.09 7.74 -12.46
CA ILE A 203 33.86 7.83 -13.28
C ILE A 203 33.58 9.30 -13.53
N ILE A 204 33.96 9.79 -14.70
CA ILE A 204 33.82 11.20 -15.06
C ILE A 204 32.66 11.34 -16.06
N PRO A 205 31.63 12.14 -15.74
CA PRO A 205 30.54 12.41 -16.68
C PRO A 205 31.07 13.12 -17.93
N ILE A 206 30.75 12.61 -19.11
CA ILE A 206 31.14 13.22 -20.38
C ILE A 206 30.11 14.30 -20.74
N GLY A 207 30.53 15.56 -20.73
CA GLY A 207 29.75 16.70 -21.15
C GLY A 207 28.45 16.89 -20.36
N ILE A 208 27.54 17.71 -20.89
CA ILE A 208 26.28 18.06 -20.24
C ILE A 208 25.37 16.83 -20.10
N LYS A 209 25.34 15.92 -21.06
CA LYS A 209 24.51 14.72 -21.04
C LYS A 209 24.88 13.80 -19.86
N GLY A 210 26.16 13.52 -19.72
CA GLY A 210 26.68 12.69 -18.62
C GLY A 210 26.42 13.32 -17.27
N MET A 211 26.63 14.64 -17.12
CA MET A 211 26.31 15.36 -15.90
C MET A 211 24.82 15.31 -15.53
N LEU A 212 23.92 15.44 -16.51
CA LEU A 212 22.47 15.32 -16.26
C LEU A 212 22.10 13.91 -15.80
N VAL A 213 22.61 12.88 -16.47
CA VAL A 213 22.35 11.48 -16.10
C VAL A 213 22.87 11.19 -14.69
N TYR A 214 24.09 11.64 -14.36
CA TYR A 214 24.69 11.51 -13.04
C TYR A 214 23.83 12.20 -11.97
N SER A 215 23.53 13.49 -12.17
CA SER A 215 22.78 14.29 -11.19
C SER A 215 21.36 13.75 -10.96
N ILE A 216 20.65 13.37 -12.04
CA ILE A 216 19.33 12.75 -11.95
C ILE A 216 19.43 11.40 -11.25
N GLY A 217 20.47 10.61 -11.55
CA GLY A 217 20.70 9.32 -10.92
C GLY A 217 20.86 9.43 -9.41
N VAL A 218 21.78 10.27 -8.95
CA VAL A 218 22.02 10.51 -7.52
C VAL A 218 20.76 11.05 -6.83
N LEU A 219 20.10 12.04 -7.45
CA LEU A 219 18.86 12.59 -6.92
C LEU A 219 17.76 11.53 -6.75
N LEU A 220 17.55 10.68 -7.75
CA LEU A 220 16.56 9.60 -7.69
C LEU A 220 16.88 8.60 -6.59
N PHE A 221 18.14 8.23 -6.41
CA PHE A 221 18.58 7.33 -5.35
C PHE A 221 18.16 7.87 -3.96
N TYR A 222 18.51 9.11 -3.66
CA TYR A 222 18.15 9.72 -2.37
C TYR A 222 16.64 9.95 -2.21
N LEU A 223 15.92 10.31 -3.30
CA LEU A 223 14.48 10.46 -3.28
C LEU A 223 13.76 9.14 -2.97
N LEU A 224 14.25 7.99 -3.45
CA LEU A 224 13.69 6.69 -3.11
C LEU A 224 13.76 6.41 -1.61
N ILE A 225 14.92 6.64 -1.01
CA ILE A 225 15.15 6.47 0.43
C ILE A 225 14.30 7.45 1.23
N ALA A 226 14.29 8.73 0.84
CA ALA A 226 13.52 9.77 1.50
C ALA A 226 12.02 9.49 1.46
N ASN A 227 11.47 9.09 0.32
CA ASN A 227 10.05 8.74 0.20
C ASN A 227 9.65 7.57 1.10
N TYR A 228 10.50 6.57 1.23
CA TYR A 228 10.26 5.46 2.16
C TYR A 228 10.26 5.92 3.61
N ALA A 229 11.27 6.73 4.00
CA ALA A 229 11.37 7.27 5.35
C ALA A 229 10.18 8.19 5.69
N LEU A 230 9.79 9.10 4.80
CA LEU A 230 8.64 9.98 4.97
C LEU A 230 7.35 9.18 5.16
N LYS A 231 7.13 8.13 4.37
CA LYS A 231 5.94 7.30 4.52
C LYS A 231 5.92 6.55 5.85
N LYS A 232 7.07 6.09 6.34
CA LYS A 232 7.16 5.51 7.68
C LYS A 232 6.81 6.55 8.75
N ILE A 233 7.34 7.77 8.63
CA ILE A 233 7.05 8.88 9.55
C ILE A 233 5.57 9.26 9.49
N GLU A 234 4.97 9.40 8.31
CA GLU A 234 3.52 9.65 8.14
C GLU A 234 2.67 8.59 8.85
N ASN A 235 3.04 7.32 8.72
CA ASN A 235 2.35 6.26 9.43
C ASN A 235 2.44 6.41 10.95
N TYR A 236 3.60 6.83 11.49
CA TYR A 236 3.76 7.10 12.92
C TYR A 236 3.00 8.35 13.39
N ILE A 237 3.00 9.44 12.61
CA ILE A 237 2.31 10.70 12.96
C ILE A 237 0.79 10.52 12.86
N THR A 238 0.30 9.77 11.87
CA THR A 238 -1.15 9.50 11.72
C THR A 238 -1.68 8.56 12.83
N ILE A 239 -0.77 8.01 13.63
CA ILE A 239 -1.06 7.18 14.81
C ILE A 239 -1.15 8.03 16.09
N LYS A 240 -0.65 9.26 16.10
CA LYS A 240 -0.81 10.23 17.19
C LYS A 240 -1.89 11.25 16.85
#